data_5eb5362b21c9537ed1b8f64afb348625
#
_entry.id   5eb5362b21c9537ed1b8f64afb348625
#
_cell.length_a   1.000
_cell.length_b   1.000
_cell.length_c   1.000
_cell.angle_alpha   90.00
_cell.angle_beta   90.00
_cell.angle_gamma   90.00
#
_symmetry.space_group_name_H-M   'P 1'
#
loop_
_entity.id
_entity.type
_entity.pdbx_description
1 polymer ?
#
loop_
_entity_poly.entity_id
_entity_poly.type
_entity_poly.pdbx_seq_one_letter_code
_entity_poly.pdbx_strand_id
1 'polypeptide(L)'
;MFFFFFSIVLMQLIEYFLWKSIKTGDVSANRLGSIAGWFVIRLIQPIAFLSVIKNVQYRNILMGTYLAVLLFIHYITHKEINFITTVKDGHLYWDWLYYKRPIIGIILTLFYFLFLIPVFKEAPILIAIALFYVAYFYIYKVNNWGSLWCWSINLACVYYVCNILIIQPFMEYNRLC
;
A
#
# COMPACT_ATOMS: atom_id res chain seq x y z
N MET A 1 -6.44 4.50 12.64
CA MET A 1 -6.92 5.14 11.38
C MET A 1 -5.99 6.24 10.87
N PHE A 2 -5.59 7.23 11.69
CA PHE A 2 -4.74 8.35 11.24
C PHE A 2 -3.45 7.90 10.52
N PHE A 3 -2.66 6.99 11.11
CA PHE A 3 -1.43 6.47 10.50
C PHE A 3 -1.64 5.80 9.14
N PHE A 4 -2.79 5.15 8.96
CA PHE A 4 -3.15 4.52 7.69
C PHE A 4 -3.33 5.58 6.59
N PHE A 5 -4.18 6.59 6.83
CA PHE A 5 -4.38 7.68 5.86
C PHE A 5 -3.11 8.48 5.61
N PHE A 6 -2.31 8.73 6.64
CA PHE A 6 -1.02 9.38 6.50
C PHE A 6 -0.09 8.60 5.56
N SER A 7 -0.02 7.27 5.68
CA SER A 7 0.82 6.43 4.81
C SER A 7 0.39 6.48 3.34
N ILE A 8 -0.92 6.62 3.09
CA ILE A 8 -1.47 6.77 1.74
C ILE A 8 -1.08 8.12 1.15
N VAL A 9 -1.32 9.20 1.88
CA VAL A 9 -0.95 10.57 1.46
C VAL A 9 0.55 10.66 1.18
N LEU A 10 1.37 10.05 2.03
CA LEU A 10 2.81 10.01 1.85
C LEU A 10 3.19 9.31 0.54
N MET A 11 2.52 8.22 0.19
CA MET A 11 2.78 7.52 -1.06
C MET A 11 2.37 8.36 -2.28
N GLN A 12 1.24 9.08 -2.22
CA GLN A 12 0.84 10.00 -3.30
C GLN A 12 1.87 11.13 -3.50
N LEU A 13 2.40 11.65 -2.40
CA LEU A 13 3.47 12.66 -2.47
C LEU A 13 4.74 12.09 -3.14
N ILE A 14 5.11 10.86 -2.81
CA ILE A 14 6.26 10.17 -3.44
C ILE A 14 5.99 9.97 -4.93
N GLU A 15 4.80 9.54 -5.34
CA GLU A 15 4.45 9.41 -6.77
C GLU A 15 4.55 10.74 -7.51
N TYR A 16 4.12 11.85 -6.91
CA TYR A 16 4.30 13.17 -7.49
C TYR A 16 5.78 13.50 -7.75
N PHE A 17 6.66 13.23 -6.78
CA PHE A 17 8.10 13.45 -6.96
C PHE A 17 8.71 12.50 -7.99
N LEU A 18 8.26 11.26 -8.08
CA LEU A 18 8.67 10.32 -9.11
C LEU A 18 8.28 10.83 -10.52
N TRP A 19 7.04 11.27 -10.70
CA TRP A 19 6.62 11.88 -11.96
C TRP A 19 7.46 13.11 -12.32
N LYS A 20 7.74 13.97 -11.34
CA LYS A 20 8.59 15.15 -11.55
C LYS A 20 10.01 14.74 -11.97
N SER A 21 10.62 13.78 -11.27
CA SER A 21 11.97 13.31 -11.58
C SER A 21 12.08 12.70 -12.98
N ILE A 22 11.06 11.93 -13.41
CA ILE A 22 11.01 11.35 -14.76
C ILE A 22 10.91 12.47 -15.81
N LYS A 23 10.05 13.47 -15.60
CA LYS A 23 9.90 14.60 -16.53
C LYS A 23 11.16 15.43 -16.65
N THR A 24 11.93 15.59 -15.57
CA THR A 24 13.18 16.37 -15.56
C THR A 24 14.41 15.57 -15.91
N GLY A 25 14.30 14.23 -16.03
CA GLY A 25 15.45 13.35 -16.25
C GLY A 25 16.36 13.21 -15.01
N ASP A 26 15.90 13.61 -13.81
CA ASP A 26 16.69 13.53 -12.57
C ASP A 26 16.69 12.10 -12.01
N VAL A 27 17.73 11.34 -12.38
CA VAL A 27 17.90 9.94 -11.95
C VAL A 27 18.12 9.83 -10.45
N SER A 28 18.79 10.79 -9.82
CA SER A 28 19.04 10.81 -8.38
C SER A 28 17.75 10.96 -7.57
N ALA A 29 16.92 11.94 -7.95
CA ALA A 29 15.62 12.14 -7.34
C ALA A 29 14.67 10.95 -7.58
N ASN A 30 14.72 10.33 -8.78
CA ASN A 30 13.97 9.12 -9.09
C ASN A 30 14.37 7.97 -8.16
N ARG A 31 15.67 7.73 -8.00
CA ARG A 31 16.17 6.68 -7.12
C ARG A 31 15.77 6.91 -5.67
N LEU A 32 15.91 8.13 -5.16
CA LEU A 32 15.51 8.48 -3.80
C LEU A 32 14.01 8.29 -3.58
N GLY A 33 13.18 8.76 -4.52
CA GLY A 33 11.73 8.56 -4.50
C GLY A 33 11.35 7.07 -4.54
N SER A 34 12.05 6.26 -5.34
CA SER A 34 11.83 4.81 -5.42
C SER A 34 12.18 4.10 -4.10
N ILE A 35 13.28 4.48 -3.44
CA ILE A 35 13.66 3.97 -2.11
C ILE A 35 12.59 4.36 -1.08
N ALA A 36 12.18 5.63 -1.07
CA ALA A 36 11.14 6.13 -0.16
C ALA A 36 9.81 5.37 -0.38
N GLY A 37 9.40 5.15 -1.62
CA GLY A 37 8.22 4.37 -1.98
C GLY A 37 8.30 2.93 -1.48
N TRP A 38 9.46 2.29 -1.64
CA TRP A 38 9.69 0.95 -1.10
C TRP A 38 9.49 0.91 0.42
N PHE A 39 10.06 1.87 1.16
CA PHE A 39 9.88 1.97 2.60
C PHE A 39 8.42 2.18 2.99
N VAL A 40 7.70 3.06 2.31
CA VAL A 40 6.30 3.33 2.61
C VAL A 40 5.46 2.08 2.40
N ILE A 41 5.57 1.42 1.25
CA ILE A 41 4.73 0.25 0.92
C ILE A 41 5.13 -0.99 1.74
N ARG A 42 6.42 -1.23 1.93
CA ARG A 42 6.88 -2.47 2.60
C ARG A 42 6.95 -2.37 4.11
N LEU A 43 7.04 -1.17 4.67
CA LEU A 43 7.20 -0.99 6.11
C LEU A 43 6.07 -0.16 6.71
N ILE A 44 5.87 1.07 6.25
CA ILE A 44 4.96 2.01 6.90
C ILE A 44 3.49 1.58 6.74
N GLN A 45 3.06 1.22 5.53
CA GLN A 45 1.67 0.81 5.29
C GLN A 45 1.28 -0.46 6.06
N PRO A 46 2.04 -1.58 6.03
CA PRO A 46 1.69 -2.75 6.83
C PRO A 46 1.64 -2.48 8.33
N ILE A 47 2.58 -1.70 8.87
CA ILE A 47 2.55 -1.29 10.28
C ILE A 47 1.31 -0.44 10.58
N ALA A 48 0.96 0.49 9.70
CA ALA A 48 -0.23 1.32 9.83
C ALA A 48 -1.52 0.47 9.80
N PHE A 49 -1.61 -0.52 8.92
CA PHE A 49 -2.72 -1.49 8.89
C PHE A 49 -2.81 -2.27 10.20
N LEU A 50 -1.71 -2.87 10.64
CA LEU A 50 -1.69 -3.68 11.86
C LEU A 50 -1.98 -2.85 13.12
N SER A 51 -1.70 -1.54 13.11
CA SER A 51 -1.97 -0.65 14.25
C SER A 51 -3.46 -0.52 14.60
N VAL A 52 -4.36 -0.89 13.67
CA VAL A 52 -5.82 -0.89 13.88
C VAL A 52 -6.25 -2.03 14.81
N ILE A 53 -5.45 -3.09 14.94
CA ILE A 53 -5.76 -4.25 15.78
C ILE A 53 -5.73 -3.84 17.26
N LYS A 54 -6.85 -4.01 17.95
CA LYS A 54 -7.03 -3.59 19.37
C LYS A 54 -6.22 -4.44 20.34
N ASN A 55 -6.12 -5.75 20.10
CA ASN A 55 -5.32 -6.63 20.96
C ASN A 55 -3.83 -6.37 20.75
N VAL A 56 -3.20 -5.72 21.74
CA VAL A 56 -1.80 -5.26 21.70
C VAL A 56 -0.83 -6.43 21.52
N GLN A 57 -1.03 -7.53 22.25
CA GLN A 57 -0.14 -8.70 22.18
C GLN A 57 -0.19 -9.33 20.80
N TYR A 58 -1.39 -9.57 20.26
CA TYR A 58 -1.58 -10.14 18.93
C TYR A 58 -1.00 -9.23 17.84
N ARG A 59 -1.26 -7.92 17.94
CA ARG A 59 -0.68 -6.91 17.04
C ARG A 59 0.84 -6.94 17.02
N ASN A 60 1.48 -6.98 18.21
CA ASN A 60 2.94 -6.99 18.32
C ASN A 60 3.55 -8.26 17.74
N ILE A 61 2.92 -9.42 17.96
CA ILE A 61 3.34 -10.68 17.34
C ILE A 61 3.27 -10.60 15.83
N LEU A 62 2.15 -10.11 15.28
CA LEU A 62 2.02 -9.94 13.82
C LEU A 62 3.05 -8.95 13.25
N MET A 63 3.25 -7.81 13.89
CA MET A 63 4.28 -6.84 13.48
C MET A 63 5.68 -7.44 13.49
N GLY A 64 6.03 -8.14 14.57
CA GLY A 64 7.33 -8.81 14.69
C GLY A 64 7.54 -9.88 13.62
N THR A 65 6.52 -10.71 13.38
CA THR A 65 6.55 -11.74 12.32
C THR A 65 6.68 -11.10 10.94
N TYR A 66 5.90 -10.04 10.66
CA TYR A 66 5.98 -9.32 9.40
C TYR A 66 7.38 -8.78 9.15
N LEU A 67 7.96 -8.08 10.14
CA LEU A 67 9.29 -7.50 10.03
C LEU A 67 10.38 -8.57 9.84
N ALA A 68 10.32 -9.67 10.58
CA ALA A 68 11.27 -10.77 10.44
C ALA A 68 11.26 -11.36 9.02
N VAL A 69 10.06 -11.63 8.47
CA VAL A 69 9.93 -12.16 7.11
C VAL A 69 10.34 -11.13 6.07
N LEU A 70 9.98 -9.86 6.24
CA LEU A 70 10.40 -8.78 5.33
C LEU A 70 11.93 -8.67 5.27
N LEU A 71 12.60 -8.66 6.43
CA LEU A 71 14.06 -8.60 6.52
C LEU A 71 14.72 -9.82 5.88
N PHE A 72 14.18 -11.03 6.13
CA PHE A 72 14.67 -12.24 5.51
C PHE A 72 14.56 -12.17 3.97
N ILE A 73 13.41 -11.79 3.44
CA ILE A 73 13.21 -11.66 2.00
C ILE A 73 14.10 -10.56 1.42
N HIS A 74 14.22 -9.43 2.10
CA HIS A 74 15.12 -8.37 1.66
C HIS A 74 16.57 -8.86 1.62
N TYR A 75 17.02 -9.60 2.62
CA TYR A 75 18.37 -10.18 2.65
C TYR A 75 18.66 -11.07 1.44
N ILE A 76 17.72 -11.91 1.02
CA ILE A 76 17.92 -12.82 -0.12
C ILE A 76 17.71 -12.15 -1.49
N THR A 77 17.04 -10.98 -1.55
CA THR A 77 16.66 -10.32 -2.81
C THR A 77 17.31 -8.97 -3.04
N HIS A 78 18.03 -8.40 -2.07
CA HIS A 78 18.54 -7.03 -2.15
C HIS A 78 19.38 -6.74 -3.41
N LYS A 79 20.09 -7.75 -3.93
CA LYS A 79 20.89 -7.62 -5.17
C LYS A 79 20.04 -7.60 -6.45
N GLU A 80 18.79 -8.02 -6.37
CA GLU A 80 17.87 -8.08 -7.52
C GLU A 80 16.99 -6.84 -7.63
N ILE A 81 16.92 -6.03 -6.56
CA ILE A 81 16.05 -4.85 -6.49
C ILE A 81 16.72 -3.70 -7.24
N ASN A 82 16.01 -3.19 -8.25
CA ASN A 82 16.40 -1.98 -8.95
C ASN A 82 15.54 -0.80 -8.46
N PHE A 83 16.14 0.13 -7.72
CA PHE A 83 15.44 1.31 -7.21
C PHE A 83 15.33 2.41 -8.29
N ILE A 84 14.69 2.07 -9.40
CA ILE A 84 14.33 3.01 -10.46
C ILE A 84 12.84 2.84 -10.76
N THR A 85 12.16 3.95 -10.99
CA THR A 85 10.78 3.97 -11.44
C THR A 85 10.75 4.49 -12.88
N THR A 86 10.03 3.79 -13.73
CA THR A 86 9.83 4.16 -15.13
C THR A 86 8.35 4.40 -15.43
N VAL A 87 8.01 4.72 -16.67
CA VAL A 87 6.61 4.84 -17.12
C VAL A 87 6.33 3.75 -18.12
N LYS A 88 5.24 3.00 -17.91
CA LYS A 88 4.71 2.01 -18.85
C LYS A 88 3.19 2.24 -18.98
N ASP A 89 2.69 2.27 -20.18
CA ASP A 89 1.26 2.44 -20.48
C ASP A 89 0.64 3.66 -19.78
N GLY A 90 1.39 4.76 -19.65
CA GLY A 90 0.93 5.98 -18.99
C GLY A 90 0.89 5.95 -17.47
N HIS A 91 1.39 4.89 -16.83
CA HIS A 91 1.44 4.73 -15.38
C HIS A 91 2.87 4.51 -14.88
N LEU A 92 3.11 4.81 -13.59
CA LEU A 92 4.38 4.51 -12.95
C LEU A 92 4.58 3.00 -12.86
N TYR A 93 5.71 2.55 -13.36
CA TYR A 93 6.18 1.17 -13.22
C TYR A 93 7.32 1.15 -12.22
N TRP A 94 7.10 0.47 -11.09
CA TRP A 94 8.03 0.41 -9.97
C TRP A 94 8.89 -0.86 -10.07
N ASP A 95 10.07 -0.78 -10.71
CA ASP A 95 10.97 -1.93 -10.86
C ASP A 95 11.27 -2.62 -9.52
N TRP A 96 11.36 -1.87 -8.43
CA TRP A 96 11.62 -2.37 -7.08
C TRP A 96 10.44 -3.17 -6.47
N LEU A 97 9.25 -3.13 -7.07
CA LEU A 97 8.11 -3.93 -6.64
C LEU A 97 8.11 -5.32 -7.30
N TYR A 98 8.74 -5.44 -8.47
CA TYR A 98 8.75 -6.66 -9.26
C TYR A 98 10.09 -7.37 -9.10
N TYR A 99 10.03 -8.62 -8.66
CA TYR A 99 11.22 -9.45 -8.51
C TYR A 99 11.50 -10.21 -9.81
N LYS A 100 12.78 -10.39 -10.13
CA LYS A 100 13.19 -11.22 -11.26
C LYS A 100 12.69 -12.66 -11.14
N ARG A 101 12.49 -13.11 -9.89
CA ARG A 101 11.91 -14.42 -9.58
C ARG A 101 10.42 -14.25 -9.29
N PRO A 102 9.52 -14.62 -10.23
CA PRO A 102 8.08 -14.41 -10.08
C PRO A 102 7.49 -15.07 -8.82
N ILE A 103 8.04 -16.22 -8.43
CA ILE A 103 7.62 -16.94 -7.20
C ILE A 103 7.82 -16.09 -5.97
N ILE A 104 8.93 -15.37 -5.85
CA ILE A 104 9.18 -14.47 -4.70
C ILE A 104 8.18 -13.32 -4.68
N GLY A 105 7.88 -12.75 -5.85
CA GLY A 105 6.86 -11.71 -5.98
C GLY A 105 5.47 -12.19 -5.54
N ILE A 106 5.08 -13.41 -5.95
CA ILE A 106 3.82 -14.04 -5.54
C ILE A 106 3.79 -14.27 -4.03
N ILE A 107 4.84 -14.88 -3.46
CA ILE A 107 4.94 -15.14 -2.02
C ILE A 107 4.82 -13.84 -1.21
N LEU A 108 5.53 -12.78 -1.61
CA LEU A 108 5.46 -11.48 -0.94
C LEU A 108 4.09 -10.83 -1.04
N THR A 109 3.45 -10.94 -2.20
CA THR A 109 2.11 -10.40 -2.41
C THR A 109 1.10 -11.14 -1.53
N LEU A 110 1.14 -12.48 -1.55
CA LEU A 110 0.29 -13.30 -0.68
C LEU A 110 0.57 -13.01 0.81
N PHE A 111 1.83 -12.91 1.18
CA PHE A 111 2.23 -12.57 2.55
C PHE A 111 1.69 -11.20 2.96
N TYR A 112 1.81 -10.18 2.12
CA TYR A 112 1.24 -8.86 2.36
C TYR A 112 -0.27 -8.92 2.62
N PHE A 113 -1.01 -9.69 1.79
CA PHE A 113 -2.47 -9.82 1.94
C PHE A 113 -2.88 -10.67 3.14
N LEU A 114 -2.12 -11.72 3.50
CA LEU A 114 -2.39 -12.50 4.71
C LEU A 114 -2.36 -11.63 5.97
N PHE A 115 -1.50 -10.62 6.04
CA PHE A 115 -1.47 -9.66 7.14
C PHE A 115 -2.62 -8.66 7.14
N LEU A 116 -3.40 -8.55 6.07
CA LEU A 116 -4.62 -7.74 6.03
C LEU A 116 -5.83 -8.49 6.60
N ILE A 117 -5.82 -9.83 6.62
CA ILE A 117 -6.94 -10.65 7.12
C ILE A 117 -7.35 -10.30 8.55
N PRO A 118 -6.42 -10.15 9.52
CA PRO A 118 -6.79 -9.75 10.88
C PRO A 118 -7.43 -8.36 10.97
N VAL A 119 -7.09 -7.47 10.03
CA VAL A 119 -7.65 -6.12 9.93
C VAL A 119 -9.07 -6.14 9.36
N PHE A 120 -9.47 -7.23 8.70
CA PHE A 120 -10.78 -7.37 8.07
C PHE A 120 -11.94 -7.15 9.06
N LYS A 121 -11.80 -7.62 10.29
CA LYS A 121 -12.81 -7.44 11.34
C LYS A 121 -13.02 -5.97 11.72
N GLU A 122 -11.95 -5.16 11.65
CA GLU A 122 -11.98 -3.75 12.05
C GLU A 122 -12.36 -2.82 10.89
N ALA A 123 -12.09 -3.21 9.64
CA ALA A 123 -12.34 -2.41 8.46
C ALA A 123 -12.74 -3.27 7.23
N PRO A 124 -13.88 -4.02 7.28
CA PRO A 124 -14.23 -5.00 6.26
C PRO A 124 -14.42 -4.40 4.87
N ILE A 125 -15.06 -3.23 4.78
CA ILE A 125 -15.31 -2.55 3.50
C ILE A 125 -14.00 -2.14 2.84
N LEU A 126 -13.07 -1.57 3.62
CA LEU A 126 -11.76 -1.16 3.12
C LEU A 126 -11.00 -2.35 2.53
N ILE A 127 -10.96 -3.46 3.26
CA ILE A 127 -10.26 -4.67 2.82
C ILE A 127 -10.93 -5.29 1.59
N ALA A 128 -12.27 -5.34 1.55
CA ALA A 128 -13.00 -5.86 0.40
C ALA A 128 -12.72 -5.04 -0.87
N ILE A 129 -12.77 -3.72 -0.78
CA ILE A 129 -12.42 -2.81 -1.89
C ILE A 129 -10.96 -3.04 -2.30
N ALA A 130 -10.07 -3.12 -1.34
CA ALA A 130 -8.66 -3.34 -1.56
C ALA A 130 -8.39 -4.65 -2.32
N LEU A 131 -8.95 -5.76 -1.87
CA LEU A 131 -8.79 -7.07 -2.51
C LEU A 131 -9.40 -7.10 -3.91
N PHE A 132 -10.58 -6.51 -4.09
CA PHE A 132 -11.21 -6.42 -5.40
C PHE A 132 -10.32 -5.68 -6.41
N TYR A 133 -9.79 -4.51 -6.04
CA TYR A 133 -8.94 -3.74 -6.94
C TYR A 133 -7.60 -4.41 -7.23
N VAL A 134 -6.99 -5.05 -6.23
CA VAL A 134 -5.74 -5.80 -6.47
C VAL A 134 -5.98 -6.96 -7.43
N ALA A 135 -7.05 -7.74 -7.23
CA ALA A 135 -7.39 -8.83 -8.14
C ALA A 135 -7.65 -8.30 -9.56
N TYR A 136 -8.43 -7.23 -9.69
CA TYR A 136 -8.73 -6.60 -10.97
C TYR A 136 -7.45 -6.12 -11.68
N PHE A 137 -6.61 -5.35 -10.99
CA PHE A 137 -5.39 -4.82 -11.62
C PHE A 137 -4.33 -5.88 -11.86
N TYR A 138 -4.26 -6.91 -11.02
CA TYR A 138 -3.37 -8.04 -11.26
C TYR A 138 -3.73 -8.78 -12.53
N ILE A 139 -5.02 -8.97 -12.82
CA ILE A 139 -5.49 -9.65 -14.03
C ILE A 139 -5.32 -8.79 -15.29
N TYR A 140 -5.70 -7.52 -15.22
CA TYR A 140 -5.80 -6.67 -16.40
C TYR A 140 -4.61 -5.73 -16.65
N LYS A 141 -3.84 -5.40 -15.61
CA LYS A 141 -2.76 -4.40 -15.64
C LYS A 141 -1.54 -4.83 -14.82
N VAL A 142 -1.07 -6.07 -15.06
CA VAL A 142 0.03 -6.71 -14.29
C VAL A 142 1.24 -5.81 -14.07
N ASN A 143 1.62 -5.01 -15.07
CA ASN A 143 2.83 -4.18 -14.98
C ASN A 143 2.64 -2.90 -14.13
N ASN A 144 1.40 -2.45 -13.91
CA ASN A 144 1.10 -1.14 -13.32
C ASN A 144 0.23 -1.26 -12.06
N TRP A 145 -0.02 -2.48 -11.58
CA TRP A 145 -0.97 -2.72 -10.49
C TRP A 145 -0.62 -1.95 -9.21
N GLY A 146 0.67 -1.72 -8.94
CA GLY A 146 1.10 -0.98 -7.75
C GLY A 146 0.64 0.48 -7.75
N SER A 147 0.88 1.21 -8.85
CA SER A 147 0.40 2.60 -8.99
C SER A 147 -1.12 2.68 -9.01
N LEU A 148 -1.77 1.75 -9.72
CA LEU A 148 -3.24 1.68 -9.75
C LEU A 148 -3.85 1.32 -8.39
N TRP A 149 -3.16 0.52 -7.58
CA TRP A 149 -3.51 0.27 -6.20
C TRP A 149 -3.57 1.56 -5.37
N CYS A 150 -2.54 2.41 -5.45
CA CYS A 150 -2.52 3.69 -4.77
C CYS A 150 -3.67 4.60 -5.21
N TRP A 151 -4.02 4.60 -6.49
CA TRP A 151 -5.18 5.31 -7.01
C TRP A 151 -6.49 4.82 -6.41
N SER A 152 -6.67 3.51 -6.33
CA SER A 152 -7.89 2.89 -5.82
C SER A 152 -8.10 3.14 -4.34
N ILE A 153 -7.02 3.20 -3.57
CA ILE A 153 -7.11 3.48 -2.14
C ILE A 153 -7.58 4.91 -1.86
N ASN A 154 -7.38 5.85 -2.81
CA ASN A 154 -7.93 7.20 -2.69
C ASN A 154 -9.46 7.20 -2.65
N LEU A 155 -10.12 6.31 -3.39
CA LEU A 155 -11.58 6.14 -3.34
C LEU A 155 -12.03 5.67 -1.95
N ALA A 156 -11.28 4.77 -1.33
CA ALA A 156 -11.56 4.35 0.04
C ALA A 156 -11.39 5.51 1.03
N CYS A 157 -10.38 6.37 0.85
CA CYS A 157 -10.21 7.58 1.64
C CYS A 157 -11.41 8.53 1.51
N VAL A 158 -11.86 8.78 0.29
CA VAL A 158 -13.06 9.62 0.02
C VAL A 158 -14.28 9.02 0.70
N TYR A 159 -14.49 7.70 0.58
CA TYR A 159 -15.59 7.02 1.27
C TYR A 159 -15.54 7.24 2.78
N TYR A 160 -14.39 7.06 3.42
CA TYR A 160 -14.26 7.26 4.87
C TYR A 160 -14.49 8.70 5.30
N VAL A 161 -14.00 9.68 4.53
CA VAL A 161 -14.26 11.10 4.79
C VAL A 161 -15.77 11.39 4.69
N CYS A 162 -16.42 10.93 3.63
CA CYS A 162 -17.87 11.08 3.47
C CYS A 162 -18.65 10.37 4.58
N ASN A 163 -18.22 9.19 4.99
CA ASN A 163 -18.85 8.44 6.08
C ASN A 163 -18.79 9.24 7.40
N ILE A 164 -17.62 9.78 7.76
CA ILE A 164 -17.44 10.52 9.01
C ILE A 164 -18.16 11.87 8.99
N LEU A 165 -18.09 12.60 7.88
CA LEU A 165 -18.60 13.97 7.81
C LEU A 165 -20.08 14.08 7.43
N ILE A 166 -20.63 13.07 6.75
CA ILE A 166 -21.98 13.13 6.17
C ILE A 166 -22.85 12.00 6.73
N ILE A 167 -22.41 10.74 6.56
CA ILE A 167 -23.29 9.58 6.80
C ILE A 167 -23.52 9.38 8.31
N GLN A 168 -22.46 9.40 9.13
CA GLN A 168 -22.59 9.21 10.58
C GLN A 168 -23.41 10.33 11.25
N PRO A 169 -23.15 11.62 11.00
CA PRO A 169 -24.00 12.69 11.56
C PRO A 169 -25.46 12.60 11.13
N PHE A 170 -25.69 12.24 9.85
CA PHE A 170 -27.06 12.08 9.36
C PHE A 170 -27.80 10.88 10.02
N MET A 171 -27.11 9.78 10.26
CA MET A 171 -27.66 8.62 10.97
C MET A 171 -27.91 8.90 12.45
N GLU A 172 -27.02 9.65 13.10
CA GLU A 172 -27.20 10.07 14.50
C GLU A 172 -28.38 11.03 14.64
N TYR A 173 -28.51 12.01 13.73
CA TYR A 173 -29.67 12.91 13.70
C TYR A 173 -30.99 12.16 13.59
N ASN A 174 -31.10 11.19 12.67
CA ASN A 174 -32.31 10.38 12.47
C ASN A 174 -32.61 9.39 13.61
N ARG A 175 -31.68 9.14 14.53
CA ARG A 175 -31.95 8.35 15.74
C ARG A 175 -32.48 9.18 16.90
N LEU A 176 -32.31 10.49 16.86
CA LEU A 176 -32.75 11.44 17.90
C LEU A 176 -34.14 12.02 17.58
N CYS A 177 -34.62 11.87 16.37
CA CYS A 177 -35.97 12.19 15.93
C CYS A 177 -36.85 10.95 15.90
#